data_44ed4e4ee95d18bcd52ce2802f0b500f
#
_entry.id   44ed4e4ee95d18bcd52ce2802f0b500f
#
_cell.length_a   1.000
_cell.length_b   1.000
_cell.length_c   1.000
_cell.angle_alpha   90.00
_cell.angle_beta   90.00
_cell.angle_gamma   90.00
#
_symmetry.space_group_name_H-M   'P 1'
#
loop_
_entity.id
_entity.type
_entity.pdbx_description
1 polymer ?
#
loop_
_entity_poly.entity_id
_entity_poly.type
_entity_poly.pdbx_seq_one_letter_code
_entity_poly.pdbx_strand_id
1 'polypeptide(L)'
;MDINLNYSEDESPLSLKSDFILSLCELIVGGREGLQPIEKTVIDRCVRMVYQAYLNEPRPENVPILGDLHRILLEQPEKEARLIATALEIYVSGSLNVFNHRTNVNIQNRLVCFDIKELGKQLKKIGMLIVQDQVWGRVTANRADGRATRYYMDEMHLLLKEGRILQTYAKRELANYQVFD
;
A
#
# COMPACT_ATOMS: atom_id res chain seq x y z
N MET A 1 5.44 4.28 6.11
CA MET A 1 5.42 4.07 4.62
C MET A 1 6.56 4.85 4.02
N ASP A 2 7.71 4.23 3.80
CA ASP A 2 8.87 4.94 3.26
C ASP A 2 8.69 5.18 1.76
N ILE A 3 8.96 6.41 1.31
CA ILE A 3 9.06 6.74 -0.11
C ILE A 3 10.52 6.50 -0.50
N ASN A 4 10.76 5.46 -1.32
CA ASN A 4 12.08 5.26 -1.90
C ASN A 4 12.22 6.22 -3.10
N LEU A 5 13.16 7.17 -3.02
CA LEU A 5 13.34 8.24 -4.01
C LEU A 5 14.07 7.79 -5.30
N ASN A 6 14.42 6.51 -5.43
CA ASN A 6 15.16 5.95 -6.57
C ASN A 6 14.23 5.32 -7.62
N TYR A 7 13.24 6.05 -8.11
CA TYR A 7 12.37 5.63 -9.22
C TYR A 7 12.84 6.23 -10.54
N SER A 8 12.49 5.55 -11.66
CA SER A 8 12.71 6.05 -13.02
C SER A 8 12.00 7.39 -13.22
N GLU A 9 12.53 8.24 -14.09
CA GLU A 9 12.10 9.63 -14.35
C GLU A 9 10.60 9.80 -14.69
N ASP A 10 9.87 8.73 -14.99
CA ASP A 10 8.48 8.78 -15.46
C ASP A 10 7.40 8.62 -14.37
N GLU A 11 7.72 8.16 -13.15
CA GLU A 11 6.72 7.99 -12.08
C GLU A 11 7.18 8.67 -10.77
N SER A 12 6.44 9.67 -10.32
CA SER A 12 6.70 10.32 -9.02
C SER A 12 6.48 9.34 -7.87
N PRO A 13 7.38 9.28 -6.87
CA PRO A 13 7.21 8.41 -5.69
C PRO A 13 5.88 8.62 -4.96
N LEU A 14 5.35 9.84 -4.99
CA LEU A 14 4.06 10.18 -4.42
C LEU A 14 2.91 9.54 -5.21
N SER A 15 3.02 9.47 -6.54
CA SER A 15 2.03 8.82 -7.40
C SER A 15 1.88 7.34 -7.06
N LEU A 16 3.00 6.64 -6.90
CA LEU A 16 3.00 5.22 -6.51
C LEU A 16 2.39 5.00 -5.13
N LYS A 17 2.65 5.90 -4.17
CA LYS A 17 2.02 5.81 -2.86
C LYS A 17 0.54 6.17 -2.90
N SER A 18 0.12 7.08 -3.77
CA SER A 18 -1.29 7.36 -4.01
C SER A 18 -2.00 6.12 -4.57
N ASP A 19 -1.43 5.45 -5.55
CA ASP A 19 -1.97 4.21 -6.12
C ASP A 19 -2.08 3.08 -5.08
N PHE A 20 -1.06 2.93 -4.23
CA PHE A 20 -1.11 1.97 -3.13
C PHE A 20 -2.26 2.29 -2.15
N ILE A 21 -2.39 3.55 -1.73
CA ILE A 21 -3.44 3.98 -0.78
C ILE A 21 -4.83 3.87 -1.42
N LEU A 22 -4.97 4.20 -2.71
CA LEU A 22 -6.21 3.99 -3.45
C LEU A 22 -6.60 2.52 -3.45
N SER A 23 -5.66 1.62 -3.70
CA SER A 23 -5.89 0.17 -3.67
C SER A 23 -6.24 -0.34 -2.27
N LEU A 24 -5.60 0.20 -1.23
CA LEU A 24 -5.92 -0.10 0.17
C LEU A 24 -7.36 0.33 0.50
N CYS A 25 -7.72 1.57 0.16
CA CYS A 25 -9.07 2.08 0.38
C CYS A 25 -10.11 1.29 -0.44
N GLU A 26 -9.78 0.89 -1.66
CA GLU A 26 -10.67 0.05 -2.47
C GLU A 26 -10.91 -1.32 -1.85
N LEU A 27 -9.90 -1.95 -1.22
CA LEU A 27 -10.06 -3.19 -0.47
C LEU A 27 -10.98 -3.04 0.75
N ILE A 28 -10.95 -1.86 1.40
CA ILE A 28 -11.69 -1.61 2.65
C ILE A 28 -13.11 -1.10 2.36
N VAL A 29 -13.25 -0.16 1.44
CA VAL A 29 -14.49 0.60 1.20
C VAL A 29 -15.17 0.20 -0.10
N GLY A 30 -14.42 -0.18 -1.13
CA GLY A 30 -14.91 -0.28 -2.51
C GLY A 30 -15.95 -1.36 -2.78
N GLY A 31 -16.13 -2.34 -1.90
CA GLY A 31 -17.12 -3.41 -2.07
C GLY A 31 -17.00 -4.15 -3.41
N ARG A 32 -18.15 -4.43 -4.06
CA ARG A 32 -18.18 -5.10 -5.37
C ARG A 32 -17.97 -4.16 -6.55
N GLU A 33 -18.31 -2.90 -6.42
CA GLU A 33 -18.29 -1.92 -7.48
C GLU A 33 -16.96 -1.15 -7.56
N GLY A 34 -16.17 -1.22 -6.50
CA GLY A 34 -14.94 -0.45 -6.34
C GLY A 34 -15.23 0.99 -5.90
N LEU A 35 -14.15 1.77 -5.75
CA LEU A 35 -14.25 3.19 -5.39
C LEU A 35 -14.85 4.02 -6.55
N GLN A 36 -15.77 4.89 -6.21
CA GLN A 36 -16.35 5.85 -7.16
C GLN A 36 -15.34 6.95 -7.53
N PRO A 37 -15.50 7.63 -8.69
CA PRO A 37 -14.55 8.65 -9.12
C PRO A 37 -14.34 9.79 -8.12
N ILE A 38 -15.39 10.20 -7.41
CA ILE A 38 -15.32 11.25 -6.38
C ILE A 38 -14.48 10.75 -5.20
N GLU A 39 -14.70 9.52 -4.75
CA GLU A 39 -13.95 8.91 -3.65
C GLU A 39 -12.45 8.83 -3.97
N LYS A 40 -12.11 8.41 -5.20
CA LYS A 40 -10.72 8.37 -5.69
C LYS A 40 -10.07 9.75 -5.66
N THR A 41 -10.77 10.77 -6.11
CA THR A 41 -10.28 12.16 -6.11
C THR A 41 -10.04 12.67 -4.69
N VAL A 42 -10.96 12.39 -3.77
CA VAL A 42 -10.82 12.76 -2.36
C VAL A 42 -9.64 12.07 -1.71
N ILE A 43 -9.49 10.77 -1.93
CA ILE A 43 -8.37 9.99 -1.39
C ILE A 43 -7.03 10.52 -1.92
N ASP A 44 -6.87 10.71 -3.24
CA ASP A 44 -5.64 11.22 -3.85
C ASP A 44 -5.25 12.58 -3.27
N ARG A 45 -6.23 13.50 -3.16
CA ARG A 45 -6.01 14.81 -2.52
C ARG A 45 -5.51 14.65 -1.07
N CYS A 46 -6.16 13.81 -0.28
CA CYS A 46 -5.79 13.58 1.12
C CYS A 46 -4.41 12.93 1.24
N VAL A 47 -4.03 12.02 0.35
CA VAL A 47 -2.69 11.43 0.30
C VAL A 47 -1.63 12.50 0.09
N ARG A 48 -1.83 13.41 -0.86
CA ARG A 48 -0.88 14.53 -1.08
C ARG A 48 -0.74 15.41 0.15
N MET A 49 -1.84 15.70 0.84
CA MET A 49 -1.82 16.50 2.08
C MET A 49 -1.06 15.79 3.20
N VAL A 50 -1.30 14.50 3.39
CA VAL A 50 -0.65 13.68 4.42
C VAL A 50 0.86 13.62 4.20
N TYR A 51 1.31 13.48 2.96
CA TYR A 51 2.74 13.39 2.63
C TYR A 51 3.47 14.75 2.60
N GLN A 52 2.76 15.87 2.72
CA GLN A 52 3.36 17.21 2.65
C GLN A 52 4.50 17.40 3.66
N ALA A 53 4.29 16.97 4.90
CA ALA A 53 5.31 17.06 5.95
C ALA A 53 6.56 16.26 5.62
N TYR A 54 6.38 15.03 5.10
CA TYR A 54 7.48 14.17 4.68
C TYR A 54 8.24 14.74 3.48
N LEU A 55 7.52 15.30 2.49
CA LEU A 55 8.14 15.89 1.30
C LEU A 55 8.97 17.13 1.62
N ASN A 56 8.53 17.93 2.61
CA ASN A 56 9.26 19.10 3.09
C ASN A 56 10.51 18.70 3.89
N GLU A 57 10.40 17.65 4.68
CA GLU A 57 11.49 17.16 5.53
C GLU A 57 11.45 15.63 5.58
N PRO A 58 12.21 14.93 4.68
CA PRO A 58 12.16 13.47 4.55
C PRO A 58 12.93 12.79 5.69
N ARG A 59 12.26 12.69 6.83
CA ARG A 59 12.72 11.97 8.03
C ARG A 59 11.78 10.82 8.36
N PRO A 60 12.28 9.74 8.98
CA PRO A 60 11.44 8.61 9.41
C PRO A 60 10.25 9.02 10.29
N GLU A 61 10.44 10.06 11.12
CA GLU A 61 9.40 10.58 12.02
C GLU A 61 8.25 11.26 11.25
N ASN A 62 8.51 11.75 10.04
CA ASN A 62 7.52 12.44 9.20
C ASN A 62 6.80 11.49 8.24
N VAL A 63 7.19 10.20 8.22
CA VAL A 63 6.47 9.19 7.43
C VAL A 63 5.06 9.01 7.98
N PRO A 64 4.00 9.28 7.17
CA PRO A 64 2.64 9.19 7.65
C PRO A 64 2.22 7.75 7.90
N ILE A 65 1.31 7.59 8.85
CA ILE A 65 0.60 6.34 9.14
C ILE A 65 -0.86 6.43 8.70
N LEU A 66 -1.59 5.33 8.78
CA LEU A 66 -3.01 5.29 8.37
C LEU A 66 -3.87 6.26 9.19
N GLY A 67 -3.54 6.47 10.46
CA GLY A 67 -4.21 7.43 11.34
C GLY A 67 -4.09 8.87 10.87
N ASP A 68 -2.98 9.26 10.23
CA ASP A 68 -2.81 10.60 9.67
C ASP A 68 -3.74 10.82 8.47
N LEU A 69 -3.87 9.80 7.60
CA LEU A 69 -4.83 9.84 6.49
C LEU A 69 -6.26 9.94 7.00
N HIS A 70 -6.63 9.14 8.00
CA HIS A 70 -7.94 9.15 8.63
C HIS A 70 -8.28 10.56 9.17
N ARG A 71 -7.35 11.19 9.89
CA ARG A 71 -7.54 12.56 10.40
C ARG A 71 -7.77 13.57 9.29
N ILE A 72 -6.97 13.55 8.23
CA ILE A 72 -7.12 14.46 7.08
C ILE A 72 -8.47 14.22 6.37
N LEU A 73 -8.92 12.97 6.23
CA LEU A 73 -10.23 12.65 5.65
C LEU A 73 -11.38 13.25 6.48
N LEU A 74 -11.30 13.21 7.81
CA LEU A 74 -12.31 13.81 8.69
C LEU A 74 -12.38 15.35 8.58
N GLU A 75 -11.29 16.00 8.18
CA GLU A 75 -11.22 17.44 7.99
C GLU A 75 -11.84 17.90 6.64
N GLN A 76 -12.13 16.96 5.72
CA GLN A 76 -12.71 17.29 4.41
C GLN A 76 -14.22 17.55 4.51
N PRO A 77 -14.75 18.49 3.71
CA PRO A 77 -16.17 18.84 3.74
C PRO A 77 -17.07 17.80 3.07
N GLU A 78 -16.51 16.95 2.19
CA GLU A 78 -17.29 16.00 1.40
C GLU A 78 -17.81 14.84 2.26
N LYS A 79 -19.05 14.43 2.02
CA LYS A 79 -19.65 13.25 2.69
C LYS A 79 -18.90 11.95 2.37
N GLU A 80 -18.35 11.85 1.17
CA GLU A 80 -17.55 10.71 0.71
C GLU A 80 -16.29 10.55 1.57
N ALA A 81 -15.62 11.65 1.92
CA ALA A 81 -14.46 11.63 2.82
C ALA A 81 -14.82 11.08 4.20
N ARG A 82 -15.98 11.49 4.74
CA ARG A 82 -16.47 11.00 6.03
C ARG A 82 -16.84 9.51 5.98
N LEU A 83 -17.45 9.04 4.89
CA LEU A 83 -17.74 7.61 4.69
C LEU A 83 -16.47 6.78 4.67
N ILE A 84 -15.46 7.22 3.93
CA ILE A 84 -14.15 6.56 3.86
C ILE A 84 -13.48 6.55 5.24
N ALA A 85 -13.46 7.70 5.94
CA ALA A 85 -12.89 7.80 7.28
C ALA A 85 -13.58 6.84 8.26
N THR A 86 -14.92 6.79 8.26
CA THR A 86 -15.68 5.86 9.10
C THR A 86 -15.33 4.40 8.81
N ALA A 87 -15.16 4.03 7.55
CA ALA A 87 -14.77 2.66 7.18
C ALA A 87 -13.32 2.34 7.57
N LEU A 88 -12.42 3.34 7.59
CA LEU A 88 -11.04 3.18 8.04
C LEU A 88 -10.89 3.10 9.56
N GLU A 89 -11.86 3.57 10.34
CA GLU A 89 -11.76 3.69 11.79
C GLU A 89 -11.41 2.37 12.47
N ILE A 90 -11.96 1.25 12.03
CA ILE A 90 -11.67 -0.08 12.59
C ILE A 90 -10.18 -0.46 12.43
N TYR A 91 -9.50 0.07 11.41
CA TYR A 91 -8.08 -0.17 11.13
C TYR A 91 -7.15 0.87 11.75
N VAL A 92 -7.70 1.97 12.27
CA VAL A 92 -6.95 3.07 12.89
C VAL A 92 -6.99 2.98 14.41
N SER A 93 -8.19 2.93 14.99
CA SER A 93 -8.43 2.93 16.44
C SER A 93 -9.24 1.73 16.92
N GLY A 94 -9.79 0.94 15.99
CA GLY A 94 -10.59 -0.23 16.30
C GLY A 94 -9.78 -1.51 16.49
N SER A 95 -10.46 -2.65 16.47
CA SER A 95 -9.88 -3.98 16.74
C SER A 95 -8.90 -4.50 15.68
N LEU A 96 -8.85 -3.87 14.51
CA LEU A 96 -7.98 -4.28 13.40
C LEU A 96 -6.82 -3.29 13.14
N ASN A 97 -6.39 -2.53 14.14
CA ASN A 97 -5.40 -1.45 14.03
C ASN A 97 -3.94 -1.92 13.90
N VAL A 98 -3.72 -3.19 13.61
CA VAL A 98 -2.39 -3.84 13.54
C VAL A 98 -1.42 -3.13 12.58
N PHE A 99 -1.92 -2.51 11.52
CA PHE A 99 -1.10 -1.82 10.52
C PHE A 99 -1.02 -0.30 10.72
N ASN A 100 -1.63 0.23 11.78
CA ASN A 100 -1.59 1.67 12.08
C ASN A 100 -0.35 2.04 12.90
N HIS A 101 0.82 1.62 12.44
CA HIS A 101 2.09 1.88 13.10
C HIS A 101 3.16 2.25 12.08
N ARG A 102 4.20 2.96 12.52
CA ARG A 102 5.41 3.13 11.73
C ARG A 102 6.12 1.79 11.58
N THR A 103 6.80 1.62 10.46
CA THR A 103 7.58 0.41 10.19
C THR A 103 8.60 0.19 11.30
N ASN A 104 8.50 -0.96 11.95
CA ASN A 104 9.37 -1.38 13.06
C ASN A 104 10.23 -2.61 12.71
N VAL A 105 10.25 -3.01 11.44
CA VAL A 105 11.01 -4.15 10.93
C VAL A 105 12.09 -3.70 9.97
N ASN A 106 13.26 -4.35 10.05
CA ASN A 106 14.33 -4.13 9.08
C ASN A 106 14.23 -5.17 7.96
N ILE A 107 13.81 -4.72 6.77
CA ILE A 107 13.67 -5.55 5.57
C ILE A 107 14.88 -5.45 4.63
N GLN A 108 16.01 -4.88 5.06
CA GLN A 108 17.21 -4.70 4.23
C GLN A 108 18.06 -5.97 4.08
N ASN A 109 17.72 -7.04 4.78
CA ASN A 109 18.41 -8.32 4.67
C ASN A 109 18.31 -8.90 3.26
N ARG A 110 19.33 -9.67 2.86
CA ARG A 110 19.35 -10.37 1.56
C ARG A 110 18.26 -11.43 1.44
N LEU A 111 17.88 -12.05 2.55
CA LEU A 111 16.79 -13.00 2.66
C LEU A 111 15.74 -12.44 3.61
N VAL A 112 14.53 -12.26 3.12
CA VAL A 112 13.38 -11.79 3.90
C VAL A 112 12.23 -12.75 3.66
N CYS A 113 11.57 -13.17 4.74
CA CYS A 113 10.35 -13.97 4.70
C CYS A 113 9.22 -13.17 5.35
N PHE A 114 8.11 -13.02 4.65
CA PHE A 114 6.88 -12.42 5.19
C PHE A 114 5.91 -13.57 5.56
N ASP A 115 5.75 -13.83 6.83
CA ASP A 115 4.74 -14.78 7.31
C ASP A 115 3.44 -14.03 7.61
N ILE A 116 2.39 -14.35 6.85
CA ILE A 116 1.05 -13.78 7.00
C ILE A 116 0.03 -14.81 7.47
N LYS A 117 0.49 -15.98 7.93
CA LYS A 117 -0.37 -17.10 8.35
C LYS A 117 -1.30 -16.72 9.49
N GLU A 118 -0.75 -16.03 10.48
CA GLU A 118 -1.48 -15.63 11.70
C GLU A 118 -2.40 -14.41 11.49
N LEU A 119 -2.36 -13.77 10.32
CA LEU A 119 -3.30 -12.69 10.02
C LEU A 119 -4.71 -13.26 9.84
N GLY A 120 -5.65 -12.76 10.62
CA GLY A 120 -7.07 -13.10 10.49
C GLY A 120 -7.60 -12.75 9.08
N LYS A 121 -8.71 -13.38 8.70
CA LYS A 121 -9.30 -13.27 7.36
C LYS A 121 -9.43 -11.83 6.84
N GLN A 122 -9.79 -10.89 7.71
CA GLN A 122 -9.96 -9.48 7.36
C GLN A 122 -8.62 -8.79 7.05
N LEU A 123 -7.59 -9.08 7.86
CA LEU A 123 -6.27 -8.46 7.73
C LEU A 123 -5.41 -9.13 6.67
N LYS A 124 -5.70 -10.38 6.30
CA LYS A 124 -4.88 -11.13 5.35
C LYS A 124 -4.78 -10.44 4.00
N LYS A 125 -5.88 -9.90 3.48
CA LYS A 125 -5.90 -9.18 2.19
C LYS A 125 -5.05 -7.90 2.24
N ILE A 126 -5.18 -7.15 3.33
CA ILE A 126 -4.40 -5.92 3.56
C ILE A 126 -2.93 -6.28 3.73
N GLY A 127 -2.62 -7.31 4.52
CA GLY A 127 -1.25 -7.79 4.70
C GLY A 127 -0.61 -8.21 3.38
N MET A 128 -1.35 -8.93 2.52
CA MET A 128 -0.89 -9.29 1.18
C MET A 128 -0.61 -8.07 0.32
N LEU A 129 -1.48 -7.06 0.31
CA LEU A 129 -1.26 -5.81 -0.43
C LEU A 129 0.00 -5.08 0.07
N ILE A 130 0.21 -5.01 1.39
CA ILE A 130 1.39 -4.40 1.99
C ILE A 130 2.66 -5.15 1.61
N VAL A 131 2.64 -6.49 1.67
CA VAL A 131 3.80 -7.32 1.27
C VAL A 131 4.13 -7.08 -0.19
N GLN A 132 3.14 -7.03 -1.08
CA GLN A 132 3.35 -6.76 -2.50
C GLN A 132 4.00 -5.39 -2.73
N ASP A 133 3.52 -4.31 -2.08
CA ASP A 133 4.14 -2.98 -2.16
C ASP A 133 5.61 -3.01 -1.70
N GLN A 134 5.91 -3.71 -0.60
CA GLN A 134 7.29 -3.85 -0.08
C GLN A 134 8.19 -4.63 -1.03
N VAL A 135 7.71 -5.75 -1.56
CA VAL A 135 8.46 -6.58 -2.54
C VAL A 135 8.73 -5.76 -3.80
N TRP A 136 7.71 -5.08 -4.33
CA TRP A 136 7.85 -4.26 -5.54
C TRP A 136 8.86 -3.13 -5.35
N GLY A 137 8.78 -2.39 -4.26
CA GLY A 137 9.77 -1.36 -3.93
C GLY A 137 11.19 -1.91 -3.86
N ARG A 138 11.36 -3.13 -3.30
CA ARG A 138 12.66 -3.78 -3.22
C ARG A 138 13.19 -4.25 -4.59
N VAL A 139 12.32 -4.85 -5.41
CA VAL A 139 12.67 -5.28 -6.76
C VAL A 139 13.13 -4.08 -7.60
N THR A 140 12.36 -2.99 -7.56
CA THR A 140 12.67 -1.77 -8.30
C THR A 140 14.01 -1.15 -7.85
N ALA A 141 14.24 -1.03 -6.55
CA ALA A 141 15.49 -0.52 -6.01
C ALA A 141 16.70 -1.41 -6.39
N ASN A 142 16.56 -2.73 -6.24
CA ASN A 142 17.63 -3.66 -6.62
C ASN A 142 17.91 -3.62 -8.13
N ARG A 143 16.87 -3.48 -8.97
CA ARG A 143 17.03 -3.36 -10.42
C ARG A 143 17.81 -2.10 -10.80
N ALA A 144 17.51 -0.97 -10.16
CA ALA A 144 18.27 0.27 -10.35
C ALA A 144 19.75 0.12 -9.99
N ASP A 145 20.06 -0.69 -8.97
CA ASP A 145 21.41 -1.03 -8.54
C ASP A 145 22.06 -2.19 -9.35
N GLY A 146 21.41 -2.70 -10.39
CA GLY A 146 21.89 -3.85 -11.16
C GLY A 146 21.88 -5.17 -10.40
N ARG A 147 21.11 -5.28 -9.33
CA ARG A 147 21.02 -6.50 -8.48
C ARG A 147 19.79 -7.32 -8.85
N ALA A 148 19.97 -8.62 -9.06
CA ALA A 148 18.87 -9.54 -9.26
C ALA A 148 18.09 -9.78 -7.95
N THR A 149 16.78 -9.81 -8.05
CA THR A 149 15.88 -10.18 -6.95
C THR A 149 15.11 -11.45 -7.33
N ARG A 150 14.99 -12.38 -6.40
CA ARG A 150 14.14 -13.56 -6.53
C ARG A 150 13.03 -13.46 -5.51
N TYR A 151 11.80 -13.58 -5.99
CA TYR A 151 10.61 -13.59 -5.17
C TYR A 151 9.93 -14.95 -5.27
N TYR A 152 9.72 -15.60 -4.14
CA TYR A 152 8.99 -16.86 -4.03
C TYR A 152 7.69 -16.61 -3.30
N MET A 153 6.59 -17.00 -3.89
CA MET A 153 5.26 -16.88 -3.29
C MET A 153 4.65 -18.26 -3.15
N ASP A 154 4.47 -18.68 -1.91
CA ASP A 154 3.68 -19.85 -1.59
C ASP A 154 2.19 -19.51 -1.66
N GLU A 155 1.36 -20.49 -2.00
CA GLU A 155 -0.11 -20.32 -2.06
C GLU A 155 -0.61 -19.19 -2.98
N MET A 156 0.09 -18.92 -4.08
CA MET A 156 -0.26 -17.86 -5.04
C MET A 156 -1.72 -17.94 -5.51
N HIS A 157 -2.31 -19.14 -5.55
CA HIS A 157 -3.70 -19.35 -5.93
C HIS A 157 -4.70 -18.63 -5.01
N LEU A 158 -4.34 -18.34 -3.76
CA LEU A 158 -5.17 -17.58 -2.83
C LEU A 158 -5.28 -16.11 -3.26
N LEU A 159 -4.17 -15.51 -3.74
CA LEU A 159 -4.18 -14.17 -4.33
C LEU A 159 -5.10 -14.07 -5.52
N LEU A 160 -5.06 -15.07 -6.40
CA LEU A 160 -5.86 -15.08 -7.63
C LEU A 160 -7.36 -15.24 -7.36
N LYS A 161 -7.74 -15.81 -6.20
CA LYS A 161 -9.14 -15.96 -5.77
C LYS A 161 -9.70 -14.74 -5.04
N GLU A 162 -8.85 -13.90 -4.46
CA GLU A 162 -9.21 -12.88 -3.48
C GLU A 162 -9.67 -11.53 -4.07
N GLY A 163 -9.96 -11.46 -5.37
CA GLY A 163 -10.61 -10.30 -5.98
C GLY A 163 -9.72 -9.48 -6.92
N ARG A 164 -10.38 -8.55 -7.62
CA ARG A 164 -9.84 -7.82 -8.77
C ARG A 164 -8.53 -7.07 -8.47
N ILE A 165 -8.42 -6.47 -7.29
CA ILE A 165 -7.26 -5.64 -6.92
C ILE A 165 -6.01 -6.49 -6.79
N LEU A 166 -6.07 -7.54 -5.97
CA LEU A 166 -4.93 -8.44 -5.77
C LEU A 166 -4.56 -9.18 -7.05
N GLN A 167 -5.55 -9.52 -7.89
CA GLN A 167 -5.30 -10.05 -9.24
C GLN A 167 -4.57 -9.05 -10.14
N THR A 168 -4.93 -7.75 -10.06
CA THR A 168 -4.28 -6.71 -10.86
C THR A 168 -2.83 -6.52 -10.42
N TYR A 169 -2.57 -6.50 -9.10
CA TYR A 169 -1.22 -6.48 -8.58
C TYR A 169 -0.42 -7.72 -8.99
N ALA A 170 -0.98 -8.91 -8.82
CA ALA A 170 -0.32 -10.15 -9.22
C ALA A 170 -0.02 -10.20 -10.74
N LYS A 171 -0.94 -9.71 -11.59
CA LYS A 171 -0.73 -9.62 -13.04
C LYS A 171 0.34 -8.59 -13.41
N ARG A 172 0.37 -7.43 -12.74
CA ARG A 172 1.39 -6.40 -12.94
C ARG A 172 2.78 -6.94 -12.59
N GLU A 173 2.88 -7.70 -11.50
CA GLU A 173 4.11 -8.38 -11.12
C GLU A 173 4.52 -9.41 -12.15
N LEU A 174 3.63 -10.33 -12.54
CA LEU A 174 3.93 -11.37 -13.53
C LEU A 174 4.32 -10.79 -14.90
N ALA A 175 3.72 -9.68 -15.33
CA ALA A 175 4.06 -9.04 -16.60
C ALA A 175 5.46 -8.40 -16.59
N ASN A 176 5.97 -8.02 -15.41
CA ASN A 176 7.29 -7.41 -15.25
C ASN A 176 8.40 -8.42 -14.90
N TYR A 177 8.04 -9.67 -14.58
CA TYR A 177 9.01 -10.75 -14.47
C TYR A 177 9.25 -11.34 -15.88
N GLN A 178 10.36 -10.98 -16.51
CA GLN A 178 10.91 -11.83 -17.54
C GLN A 178 11.37 -13.12 -16.86
N VAL A 179 10.67 -14.21 -17.11
CA VAL A 179 11.16 -15.55 -16.81
C VAL A 179 12.39 -15.73 -17.70
N PHE A 180 13.55 -15.61 -17.12
CA PHE A 180 14.77 -16.07 -17.77
C PHE A 180 14.80 -17.59 -17.59
N ASP A 181 14.58 -18.33 -18.67
CA ASP A 181 14.91 -19.75 -18.79
C ASP A 181 16.42 -19.96 -18.64
#